data_10e0dcb2982c215ee60b2e5e22bec7cf
#
_entry.id   10e0dcb2982c215ee60b2e5e22bec7cf
#
_cell.length_a   1.000
_cell.length_b   1.000
_cell.length_c   1.000
_cell.angle_alpha   90.00
_cell.angle_beta   90.00
_cell.angle_gamma   90.00
#
_symmetry.space_group_name_H-M   'P 1'
#
loop_
_entity.id
_entity.type
_entity.pdbx_description
1 polymer ?
#
loop_
_entity_poly.entity_id
_entity_poly.type
_entity_poly.pdbx_seq_one_letter_code
_entity_poly.pdbx_strand_id
1 'polypeptide(L)' 'MRIEVSNNFLTVDIYKGEQLVSAIDLKGDVIELVKELTDLFVFLGIDYKVIEID' A
#
# COMPACT_ATOMS: atom_id res chain seq x y z
N MET A 1 5.00 -8.79 -2.16
CA MET A 1 4.78 -7.31 -2.17
C MET A 1 4.57 -6.82 -0.75
N ARG A 2 5.07 -5.64 -0.45
CA ARG A 2 4.85 -5.01 0.85
C ARG A 2 4.22 -3.65 0.62
N ILE A 3 3.18 -3.35 1.39
CA ILE A 3 2.49 -2.06 1.35
C ILE A 3 2.76 -1.37 2.69
N GLU A 4 3.45 -0.24 2.66
CA GLU A 4 3.71 0.56 3.86
C GLU A 4 2.78 1.77 3.88
N VAL A 5 2.03 1.91 4.95
CA VAL A 5 1.00 2.93 5.08
C VAL A 5 1.39 3.93 6.17
N SER A 6 1.38 5.20 5.84
CA SER A 6 1.53 6.29 6.80
C SER A 6 0.22 7.05 6.92
N ASN A 7 -0.43 6.96 8.07
CA ASN A 7 -1.67 7.68 8.31
C ASN A 7 -1.42 9.17 8.62
N ASN A 8 -0.25 9.50 9.19
CA ASN A 8 0.10 10.87 9.48
C ASN A 8 0.41 11.68 8.23
N PHE A 9 1.11 11.08 7.28
CA PHE A 9 1.50 11.75 6.04
C PHE A 9 0.57 11.44 4.88
N LEU A 10 -0.42 10.57 5.09
CA LEU A 10 -1.35 10.13 4.05
C LEU A 10 -0.63 9.59 2.82
N THR A 11 0.36 8.73 3.04
CA THR A 11 1.15 8.12 1.98
C THR A 11 1.02 6.62 2.00
N VAL A 12 1.10 6.01 0.81
CA VAL A 12 1.13 4.56 0.64
C VAL A 12 2.31 4.23 -0.27
N ASP A 13 3.25 3.45 0.25
CA ASP A 13 4.42 3.01 -0.51
C ASP A 13 4.32 1.52 -0.77
N ILE A 14 4.58 1.13 -2.01
CA ILE A 14 4.51 -0.26 -2.44
C ILE A 14 5.90 -0.73 -2.80
N TYR A 15 6.33 -1.83 -2.17
CA TYR A 15 7.66 -2.42 -2.38
C TYR A 15 7.54 -3.83 -2.93
N LYS A 16 8.46 -4.16 -3.83
CA LYS A 16 8.75 -5.53 -4.22
C LYS A 16 10.14 -5.88 -3.71
N GLY A 17 10.21 -6.71 -2.65
CA GLY A 17 11.47 -6.90 -1.95
C GLY A 17 11.94 -5.58 -1.33
N GLU A 18 13.12 -5.13 -1.69
CA GLU A 18 13.68 -3.86 -1.22
C GLU A 18 13.49 -2.72 -2.23
N GLN A 19 12.85 -3.01 -3.37
CA GLN A 19 12.65 -2.03 -4.42
C GLN A 19 11.33 -1.30 -4.24
N LEU A 20 11.37 0.03 -4.17
CA LEU A 20 10.17 0.86 -4.19
C LEU A 20 9.56 0.83 -5.58
N VAL A 21 8.34 0.29 -5.68
CA VAL A 21 7.61 0.20 -6.95
C VAL A 21 6.77 1.44 -7.20
N SER A 22 6.11 1.92 -6.15
CA SER A 22 5.23 3.09 -6.26
C SER A 22 5.13 3.79 -4.93
N ALA A 23 5.10 5.11 -4.96
CA ALA A 23 4.85 5.96 -3.80
C ALA A 23 3.66 6.85 -4.13
N ILE A 24 2.61 6.75 -3.31
CA ILE A 24 1.35 7.44 -3.58
C ILE A 24 1.06 8.41 -2.44
N ASP A 25 0.96 9.69 -2.76
CA ASP A 25 0.49 10.72 -1.84
C ASP A 25 -1.01 10.88 -1.99
N LEU A 26 -1.72 10.81 -0.88
CA LEU A 26 -3.18 10.89 -0.88
C LEU A 26 -3.66 12.17 -0.25
N LYS A 27 -4.73 12.71 -0.81
CA LYS A 27 -5.48 13.81 -0.19
C LYS A 27 -6.82 13.34 0.36
N GLY A 28 -6.99 12.03 0.48
CA GLY A 28 -8.25 11.44 0.88
C GLY A 28 -8.09 10.22 1.76
N ASP A 29 -8.94 9.22 1.54
CA ASP A 29 -9.04 8.07 2.42
C ASP A 29 -7.99 7.01 2.11
N VAL A 30 -6.98 6.93 2.98
CA VAL A 30 -5.90 5.94 2.89
C VAL A 30 -6.47 4.52 3.01
N ILE A 31 -7.45 4.33 3.88
CA ILE A 31 -8.04 3.00 4.13
C ILE A 31 -8.70 2.47 2.87
N GLU A 32 -9.41 3.32 2.15
CA GLU A 32 -10.07 2.93 0.90
C GLU A 32 -9.07 2.54 -0.17
N LEU A 33 -7.98 3.31 -0.32
CA LEU A 33 -6.94 2.98 -1.27
C LEU A 33 -6.26 1.64 -0.94
N VAL A 34 -5.92 1.43 0.32
CA VAL A 34 -5.30 0.17 0.75
C VAL A 34 -6.24 -1.00 0.45
N LYS A 35 -7.53 -0.84 0.70
CA LYS A 35 -8.52 -1.87 0.39
C LYS A 35 -8.54 -2.19 -1.10
N GLU A 36 -8.55 -1.18 -1.95
CA GLU A 36 -8.54 -1.38 -3.40
C GLU A 36 -7.26 -2.09 -3.86
N LEU A 37 -6.10 -1.70 -3.32
CA LEU A 37 -4.83 -2.34 -3.65
C LEU A 37 -4.78 -3.80 -3.21
N THR A 38 -5.24 -4.09 -2.00
CA THR A 38 -5.23 -5.47 -1.50
C THR A 38 -6.21 -6.34 -2.26
N ASP A 39 -7.38 -5.82 -2.62
CA ASP A 39 -8.36 -6.54 -3.45
C ASP A 39 -7.75 -6.86 -4.82
N LEU A 40 -7.04 -5.91 -5.43
CA LEU A 40 -6.36 -6.12 -6.70
C LEU A 40 -5.28 -7.20 -6.57
N PHE A 41 -4.47 -7.17 -5.52
CA PHE A 41 -3.42 -8.17 -5.32
C PHE A 41 -3.99 -9.56 -5.13
N VAL A 42 -5.10 -9.69 -4.40
CA VAL A 42 -5.80 -10.97 -4.25
C VAL A 42 -6.30 -11.47 -5.61
N PHE A 43 -6.90 -10.59 -6.39
CA PHE A 43 -7.38 -10.95 -7.72
C PHE A 43 -6.26 -11.44 -8.64
N LEU A 44 -5.09 -10.81 -8.56
CA LEU A 44 -3.93 -11.17 -9.39
C LEU A 44 -3.13 -12.35 -8.82
N GLY A 45 -3.48 -12.85 -7.65
CA GLY A 45 -2.75 -13.94 -7.01
C GLY A 45 -1.39 -13.51 -6.46
N ILE A 46 -1.23 -12.24 -6.11
CA ILE A 46 0.01 -11.69 -5.56
C ILE A 46 -0.05 -11.74 -4.04
N ASP A 47 0.96 -12.37 -3.42
CA ASP A 47 1.12 -12.33 -1.97
C ASP A 47 1.55 -10.94 -1.54
N TYR A 48 0.97 -10.44 -0.46
CA TYR A 48 1.28 -9.12 0.05
C TYR A 48 1.24 -9.07 1.57
N LYS A 49 1.85 -8.02 2.11
CA LYS A 49 1.83 -7.70 3.53
C LYS A 49 1.58 -6.21 3.68
N VAL A 50 0.71 -5.83 4.60
CA VAL A 50 0.43 -4.42 4.91
C VAL A 50 1.08 -4.07 6.24
N ILE A 51 1.86 -2.99 6.24
CA ILE A 51 2.56 -2.50 7.43
C ILE A 51 2.14 -1.06 7.66
N GLU A 52 1.57 -0.79 8.83
CA GLU A 52 1.29 0.58 9.26
C GLU A 52 2.52 1.10 9.99
N ILE A 53 3.11 2.20 9.48
CA ILE A 53 4.33 2.76 10.06
C ILE A 53 4.05 3.89 11.04
N ASP A 54 2.82 4.37 11.14
CA ASP A 54 2.41 5.33 12.16
C ASP A 54 0.90 5.30 12.40
#